data_23f9e75baf85b91841d453ba125e67ef
#
_entry.id   23f9e75baf85b91841d453ba125e67ef
#
_cell.length_a   1.000
_cell.length_b   1.000
_cell.length_c   1.000
_cell.angle_alpha   90.00
_cell.angle_beta   90.00
_cell.angle_gamma   90.00
#
_symmetry.space_group_name_H-M   'P 1'
#
loop_
_entity.id
_entity.type
_entity.pdbx_description
1 polymer ?
#
loop_
_entity_poly.entity_id
_entity_poly.type
_entity_poly.pdbx_seq_one_letter_code
_entity_poly.pdbx_strand_id
1 'polypeptide(L)'
;ISPQFAQYYVNHIFPLWVESYGRVTGLFPFSVGEMMLYLGVVLAAVWILWGILEGVVYGVSYVRRRVKGTKHEQSKGKGVKQPQTGSSVPGWNRSLCRAYRKYSLFLIWVVGIVCLIMTLNCFLLYQVPTITDRKLFITQEAEEHTYGAAELTKLRDEVVEKANALALKMERDEKGYIVSDLDIEETARQEMMSLGEMYPQLSGYYPKPKRLKTSAFFSQQYIMGYYFPFSMEANYNTMIYITNQPATLCHELSHLKGFILEDEANFIGYLACVGSEEELFQYSAYLSVIA
;
A
#
# COMPACT_ATOMS: atom_id res chain seq x y z
N ILE A 1 1.29 20.58 8.98
CA ILE A 1 -0.10 20.28 9.39
C ILE A 1 -0.08 20.11 10.91
N SER A 2 -1.08 20.65 11.64
CA SER A 2 -1.05 20.55 13.10
C SER A 2 -1.46 19.14 13.57
N PRO A 3 -0.85 18.62 14.66
CA PRO A 3 -1.25 17.33 15.25
C PRO A 3 -2.73 17.26 15.62
N GLN A 4 -3.32 18.38 16.06
CA GLN A 4 -4.75 18.46 16.39
C GLN A 4 -5.64 18.22 15.17
N PHE A 5 -5.25 18.76 14.00
CA PHE A 5 -5.98 18.49 12.76
C PHE A 5 -5.84 17.03 12.32
N ALA A 6 -4.63 16.45 12.41
CA ALA A 6 -4.40 15.05 12.11
C ALA A 6 -5.24 14.14 13.00
N GLN A 7 -5.29 14.43 14.31
CA GLN A 7 -6.12 13.68 15.27
C GLN A 7 -7.62 13.82 14.94
N TYR A 8 -8.09 15.01 14.60
CA TYR A 8 -9.48 15.21 14.19
C TYR A 8 -9.81 14.41 12.92
N TYR A 9 -8.89 14.43 11.93
CA TYR A 9 -9.05 13.69 10.67
C TYR A 9 -9.18 12.19 10.92
N VAL A 10 -8.28 11.62 11.73
CA VAL A 10 -8.27 10.18 12.04
C VAL A 10 -9.53 9.77 12.80
N ASN A 11 -10.01 10.61 13.68
CA ASN A 11 -11.18 10.26 14.49
C ASN A 11 -12.53 10.40 13.73
N HIS A 12 -12.62 11.30 12.72
CA HIS A 12 -13.90 11.67 12.14
C HIS A 12 -13.98 11.47 10.61
N ILE A 13 -12.88 11.62 9.89
CA ILE A 13 -12.88 11.60 8.42
C ILE A 13 -12.31 10.28 7.90
N PHE A 14 -11.18 9.83 8.43
CA PHE A 14 -10.53 8.62 7.99
C PHE A 14 -11.43 7.36 8.09
N PRO A 15 -12.23 7.16 9.15
CA PRO A 15 -13.17 6.04 9.23
C PRO A 15 -14.20 6.03 8.10
N LEU A 16 -14.58 7.20 7.56
CA LEU A 16 -15.52 7.27 6.44
C LEU A 16 -14.96 6.64 5.15
N TRP A 17 -13.66 6.72 4.94
CA TRP A 17 -13.00 6.04 3.82
C TRP A 17 -13.10 4.52 3.95
N VAL A 18 -12.83 4.00 5.14
CA VAL A 18 -12.88 2.56 5.43
C VAL A 18 -14.33 2.05 5.38
N GLU A 19 -15.26 2.77 6.02
CA GLU A 19 -16.68 2.39 6.09
C GLU A 19 -17.42 2.52 4.75
N SER A 20 -16.98 3.38 3.83
CA SER A 20 -17.59 3.52 2.51
C SER A 20 -16.79 2.77 1.45
N TYR A 21 -15.65 3.31 1.10
CA TYR A 21 -14.82 2.80 0.02
C TYR A 21 -14.21 1.42 0.34
N GLY A 22 -13.72 1.23 1.57
CA GLY A 22 -13.19 -0.05 2.03
C GLY A 22 -14.24 -1.17 2.01
N ARG A 23 -15.52 -0.87 2.25
CA ARG A 23 -16.60 -1.86 2.07
C ARG A 23 -16.79 -2.24 0.62
N VAL A 24 -16.72 -1.28 -0.32
CA VAL A 24 -16.86 -1.56 -1.76
C VAL A 24 -15.69 -2.42 -2.25
N THR A 25 -14.45 -2.05 -1.92
CA THR A 25 -13.27 -2.84 -2.30
C THR A 25 -13.27 -4.21 -1.61
N GLY A 26 -13.78 -4.30 -0.38
CA GLY A 26 -13.96 -5.54 0.37
C GLY A 26 -14.85 -6.59 -0.29
N LEU A 27 -15.74 -6.21 -1.23
CA LEU A 27 -16.60 -7.14 -1.96
C LEU A 27 -15.83 -8.00 -2.99
N PHE A 28 -14.63 -7.55 -3.40
CA PHE A 28 -13.85 -8.28 -4.39
C PHE A 28 -12.98 -9.36 -3.71
N PRO A 29 -12.90 -10.59 -4.30
CA PRO A 29 -12.09 -11.67 -3.74
C PRO A 29 -10.58 -11.51 -4.02
N PHE A 30 -10.16 -10.43 -4.64
CA PHE A 30 -8.78 -10.10 -4.99
C PHE A 30 -8.41 -8.70 -4.52
N SER A 31 -7.12 -8.40 -4.43
CA SER A 31 -6.65 -7.06 -4.09
C SER A 31 -6.97 -6.06 -5.21
N VAL A 32 -7.86 -5.11 -4.92
CA VAL A 32 -8.15 -3.97 -5.80
C VAL A 32 -6.92 -3.07 -5.90
N GLY A 33 -6.19 -2.92 -4.79
CA GLY A 33 -4.94 -2.17 -4.74
C GLY A 33 -3.90 -2.72 -5.71
N GLU A 34 -3.70 -4.05 -5.75
CA GLU A 34 -2.80 -4.69 -6.70
C GLU A 34 -3.25 -4.45 -8.17
N MET A 35 -4.56 -4.50 -8.44
CA MET A 35 -5.09 -4.17 -9.77
C MET A 35 -4.86 -2.71 -10.14
N MET A 36 -4.98 -1.78 -9.18
CA MET A 36 -4.67 -0.35 -9.42
C MET A 36 -3.20 -0.15 -9.76
N LEU A 37 -2.28 -0.87 -9.12
CA LEU A 37 -0.85 -0.84 -9.45
C LEU A 37 -0.60 -1.34 -10.87
N TYR A 38 -1.21 -2.47 -11.28
CA TYR A 38 -1.10 -2.95 -12.66
C TYR A 38 -1.64 -1.94 -13.67
N LEU A 39 -2.80 -1.34 -13.38
CA LEU A 39 -3.36 -0.28 -14.23
C LEU A 39 -2.39 0.90 -14.34
N GLY A 40 -1.79 1.33 -13.23
CA GLY A 40 -0.79 2.40 -13.22
C GLY A 40 0.41 2.10 -14.11
N VAL A 41 0.95 0.87 -14.05
CA VAL A 41 2.05 0.41 -14.92
C VAL A 41 1.64 0.44 -16.39
N VAL A 42 0.45 -0.06 -16.73
CA VAL A 42 -0.07 -0.04 -18.10
C VAL A 42 -0.23 1.39 -18.63
N LEU A 43 -0.81 2.28 -17.83
CA LEU A 43 -0.97 3.69 -18.21
C LEU A 43 0.38 4.37 -18.44
N ALA A 44 1.36 4.12 -17.59
CA ALA A 44 2.72 4.64 -17.74
C ALA A 44 3.40 4.08 -19.00
N ALA A 45 3.29 2.77 -19.24
CA ALA A 45 3.85 2.13 -20.42
C ALA A 45 3.25 2.69 -21.72
N VAL A 46 1.94 2.87 -21.78
CA VAL A 46 1.25 3.50 -22.92
C VAL A 46 1.76 4.92 -23.14
N TRP A 47 1.93 5.71 -22.08
CA TRP A 47 2.44 7.07 -22.18
C TRP A 47 3.87 7.12 -22.73
N ILE A 48 4.76 6.26 -22.25
CA ILE A 48 6.15 6.17 -22.68
C ILE A 48 6.22 5.74 -24.15
N LEU A 49 5.52 4.65 -24.54
CA LEU A 49 5.52 4.13 -25.90
C LEU A 49 4.97 5.15 -26.89
N TRP A 50 3.89 5.84 -26.53
CA TRP A 50 3.32 6.90 -27.35
C TRP A 50 4.28 8.08 -27.50
N GLY A 51 4.94 8.50 -26.41
CA GLY A 51 5.96 9.56 -26.46
C GLY A 51 7.13 9.22 -27.38
N ILE A 52 7.62 7.97 -27.35
CA ILE A 52 8.65 7.47 -28.26
C ILE A 52 8.16 7.54 -29.72
N LEU A 53 6.94 7.08 -29.98
CA LEU A 53 6.35 7.11 -31.33
C LEU A 53 6.25 8.55 -31.87
N GLU A 54 5.74 9.49 -31.05
CA GLU A 54 5.67 10.92 -31.42
C GLU A 54 7.07 11.48 -31.71
N GLY A 55 8.07 11.14 -30.90
CA GLY A 55 9.46 11.55 -31.10
C GLY A 55 10.03 11.04 -32.42
N VAL A 56 9.81 9.78 -32.75
CA VAL A 56 10.24 9.18 -34.04
C VAL A 56 9.54 9.84 -35.21
N VAL A 57 8.24 10.02 -35.18
CA VAL A 57 7.45 10.67 -36.22
C VAL A 57 7.90 12.11 -36.42
N TYR A 58 8.18 12.85 -35.35
CA TYR A 58 8.71 14.21 -35.41
C TYR A 58 10.10 14.22 -36.06
N GLY A 59 11.02 13.34 -35.62
CA GLY A 59 12.38 13.20 -36.16
C GLY A 59 12.38 12.88 -37.65
N VAL A 60 11.62 11.90 -38.10
CA VAL A 60 11.48 11.55 -39.52
C VAL A 60 10.92 12.74 -40.33
N SER A 61 9.93 13.42 -39.80
CA SER A 61 9.35 14.61 -40.44
C SER A 61 10.36 15.76 -40.55
N TYR A 62 11.18 15.94 -39.53
CA TYR A 62 12.25 16.95 -39.52
C TYR A 62 13.33 16.64 -40.57
N VAL A 63 13.85 15.40 -40.63
CA VAL A 63 14.84 14.97 -41.61
C VAL A 63 14.31 15.11 -43.04
N ARG A 64 13.07 14.66 -43.29
CA ARG A 64 12.43 14.83 -44.62
C ARG A 64 12.33 16.28 -45.05
N ARG A 65 12.06 17.23 -44.14
CA ARG A 65 12.05 18.68 -44.47
C ARG A 65 13.42 19.19 -44.82
N ARG A 66 14.46 18.78 -44.07
CA ARG A 66 15.84 19.21 -44.32
C ARG A 66 16.35 18.73 -45.67
N VAL A 67 16.08 17.46 -46.02
CA VAL A 67 16.45 16.88 -47.34
C VAL A 67 15.70 17.54 -48.50
N LYS A 68 14.40 17.89 -48.30
CA LYS A 68 13.65 18.63 -49.35
C LYS A 68 14.13 20.07 -49.48
N GLY A 69 14.53 20.72 -48.40
CA GLY A 69 15.10 22.09 -48.43
C GLY A 69 16.41 22.18 -49.23
N THR A 70 17.34 21.24 -49.02
CA THR A 70 18.62 21.17 -49.73
C THR A 70 18.45 20.88 -51.20
N LYS A 71 17.49 20.05 -51.63
CA LYS A 71 17.18 19.81 -53.04
C LYS A 71 16.57 21.05 -53.74
N HIS A 72 15.93 21.93 -53.01
CA HIS A 72 15.32 23.15 -53.57
C HIS A 72 16.35 24.28 -53.75
N GLU A 73 17.36 24.36 -52.91
CA GLU A 73 18.49 25.30 -53.10
C GLU A 73 19.35 24.92 -54.29
N GLN A 74 19.58 23.64 -54.61
CA GLN A 74 20.28 23.20 -55.82
C GLN A 74 19.50 23.44 -57.12
N SER A 75 18.17 23.62 -57.03
CA SER A 75 17.30 23.88 -58.21
C SER A 75 17.11 25.37 -58.51
N LYS A 76 17.55 26.29 -57.66
CA LYS A 76 17.35 27.76 -57.80
C LYS A 76 18.36 28.47 -58.71
N GLY A 77 18.94 27.77 -59.70
CA GLY A 77 19.70 28.40 -60.76
C GLY A 77 18.91 28.99 -61.93
N LYS A 78 17.57 28.93 -61.96
CA LYS A 78 16.74 29.54 -63.03
C LYS A 78 15.43 30.11 -62.41
N GLY A 79 15.29 31.42 -62.58
CA GLY A 79 14.23 32.21 -61.94
C GLY A 79 12.82 31.69 -62.19
N VAL A 80 12.12 31.42 -61.07
CA VAL A 80 10.69 31.16 -61.03
C VAL A 80 10.09 31.68 -59.70
N LYS A 81 8.92 32.32 -59.77
CA LYS A 81 8.14 32.95 -58.74
C LYS A 81 8.07 32.11 -57.43
N GLN A 82 8.21 32.80 -56.30
CA GLN A 82 8.06 32.22 -54.96
C GLN A 82 6.73 31.48 -54.79
N PRO A 83 6.73 30.17 -54.47
CA PRO A 83 5.55 29.55 -53.89
C PRO A 83 5.51 29.88 -52.38
N GLN A 84 4.36 30.32 -51.93
CA GLN A 84 4.07 30.53 -50.51
C GLN A 84 4.40 29.24 -49.73
N THR A 85 5.44 29.28 -48.91
CA THR A 85 5.84 28.16 -48.05
C THR A 85 4.91 28.07 -46.84
N GLY A 86 3.70 27.68 -47.07
CA GLY A 86 2.85 27.12 -46.03
C GLY A 86 3.28 25.70 -45.73
N SER A 87 4.27 25.49 -44.84
CA SER A 87 4.67 24.17 -44.42
C SER A 87 3.63 23.63 -43.44
N SER A 88 2.47 23.18 -43.96
CA SER A 88 1.50 22.50 -43.15
C SER A 88 2.03 21.14 -42.69
N VAL A 89 2.25 20.99 -41.37
CA VAL A 89 2.39 19.67 -40.73
C VAL A 89 1.17 18.86 -41.17
N PRO A 90 1.32 17.61 -41.63
CA PRO A 90 0.19 16.78 -42.03
C PRO A 90 -0.88 16.78 -40.92
N GLY A 91 -2.16 16.93 -41.27
CA GLY A 91 -3.26 17.12 -40.31
C GLY A 91 -3.34 15.99 -39.26
N TRP A 92 -3.00 14.77 -39.64
CA TRP A 92 -2.95 13.62 -38.75
C TRP A 92 -1.86 13.76 -37.66
N ASN A 93 -0.71 14.35 -37.97
CA ASN A 93 0.39 14.57 -37.00
C ASN A 93 -0.03 15.60 -35.92
N ARG A 94 -0.80 16.63 -36.29
CA ARG A 94 -1.36 17.58 -35.32
C ARG A 94 -2.45 16.96 -34.42
N SER A 95 -3.20 16.01 -34.96
CA SER A 95 -4.24 15.28 -34.20
C SER A 95 -3.62 14.37 -33.15
N LEU A 96 -2.58 13.60 -33.53
CA LEU A 96 -1.85 12.72 -32.61
C LEU A 96 -1.18 13.51 -31.48
N CYS A 97 -0.46 14.58 -31.78
CA CYS A 97 0.15 15.45 -30.75
C CYS A 97 -0.90 16.03 -29.78
N ARG A 98 -2.09 16.39 -30.28
CA ARG A 98 -3.18 16.85 -29.41
C ARG A 98 -3.71 15.75 -28.52
N ALA A 99 -3.86 14.54 -29.05
CA ALA A 99 -4.30 13.39 -28.27
C ALA A 99 -3.28 13.01 -27.19
N TYR A 100 -1.99 12.94 -27.53
CA TYR A 100 -0.91 12.71 -26.56
C TYR A 100 -0.91 13.76 -25.44
N ARG A 101 -1.06 15.04 -25.78
CA ARG A 101 -1.13 16.11 -24.79
C ARG A 101 -2.34 15.97 -23.87
N LYS A 102 -3.51 15.60 -24.39
CA LYS A 102 -4.70 15.34 -23.56
C LYS A 102 -4.48 14.16 -22.61
N TYR A 103 -3.85 13.08 -23.12
CA TYR A 103 -3.52 11.92 -22.29
C TYR A 103 -2.49 12.27 -21.21
N SER A 104 -1.46 13.06 -21.52
CA SER A 104 -0.50 13.55 -20.54
C SER A 104 -1.16 14.43 -19.47
N LEU A 105 -2.09 15.30 -19.84
CA LEU A 105 -2.86 16.09 -18.88
C LEU A 105 -3.75 15.20 -17.99
N PHE A 106 -4.38 14.18 -18.57
CA PHE A 106 -5.13 13.18 -17.79
C PHE A 106 -4.23 12.49 -16.76
N LEU A 107 -3.02 12.03 -17.16
CA LEU A 107 -2.07 11.42 -16.22
C LEU A 107 -1.63 12.40 -15.11
N ILE A 108 -1.42 13.67 -15.43
CA ILE A 108 -1.11 14.69 -14.42
C ILE A 108 -2.23 14.78 -13.39
N TRP A 109 -3.49 14.77 -13.83
CA TRP A 109 -4.64 14.75 -12.91
C TRP A 109 -4.68 13.47 -12.07
N VAL A 110 -4.41 12.31 -12.68
CA VAL A 110 -4.32 11.03 -11.94
C VAL A 110 -3.23 11.11 -10.87
N VAL A 111 -2.02 11.57 -11.22
CA VAL A 111 -0.93 11.77 -10.26
C VAL A 111 -1.32 12.75 -9.16
N GLY A 112 -1.99 13.85 -9.49
CA GLY A 112 -2.48 14.81 -8.51
C GLY A 112 -3.46 14.19 -7.51
N ILE A 113 -4.39 13.34 -7.98
CA ILE A 113 -5.33 12.60 -7.11
C ILE A 113 -4.57 11.58 -6.25
N VAL A 114 -3.61 10.84 -6.83
CA VAL A 114 -2.76 9.90 -6.09
C VAL A 114 -2.00 10.63 -4.97
N CYS A 115 -1.36 11.76 -5.27
CA CYS A 115 -0.67 12.56 -4.27
C CYS A 115 -1.61 13.07 -3.16
N LEU A 116 -2.83 13.48 -3.53
CA LEU A 116 -3.83 13.93 -2.56
C LEU A 116 -4.25 12.80 -1.62
N ILE A 117 -4.59 11.62 -2.16
CA ILE A 117 -5.00 10.46 -1.35
C ILE A 117 -3.84 9.99 -0.47
N MET A 118 -2.60 9.91 -1.00
CA MET A 118 -1.42 9.60 -0.19
C MET A 118 -1.23 10.59 0.96
N THR A 119 -1.42 11.89 0.68
CA THR A 119 -1.30 12.91 1.72
C THR A 119 -2.34 12.73 2.83
N LEU A 120 -3.59 12.47 2.46
CA LEU A 120 -4.69 12.33 3.44
C LEU A 120 -4.64 11.01 4.19
N ASN A 121 -4.45 9.89 3.47
CA ASN A 121 -4.63 8.55 4.03
C ASN A 121 -3.30 7.86 4.41
N CYS A 122 -2.18 8.58 4.32
CA CYS A 122 -0.87 8.08 4.75
C CYS A 122 -0.09 9.18 5.47
N PHE A 123 0.40 10.22 4.77
CA PHE A 123 1.31 11.20 5.36
C PHE A 123 0.69 12.05 6.48
N LEU A 124 -0.60 12.33 6.41
CA LEU A 124 -1.32 13.04 7.48
C LEU A 124 -1.37 12.20 8.75
N LEU A 125 -1.49 10.88 8.63
CA LEU A 125 -1.58 9.97 9.77
C LEU A 125 -0.28 9.93 10.58
N TYR A 126 0.88 10.15 9.96
CA TYR A 126 2.17 10.28 10.67
C TYR A 126 2.28 11.53 11.56
N GLN A 127 1.32 12.46 11.46
CA GLN A 127 1.25 13.65 12.32
C GLN A 127 0.32 13.43 13.54
N VAL A 128 -0.30 12.28 13.64
CA VAL A 128 -1.14 11.93 14.81
C VAL A 128 -0.23 11.68 16.00
N PRO A 129 -0.56 12.22 17.20
CA PRO A 129 0.20 11.92 18.40
C PRO A 129 0.23 10.40 18.68
N THR A 130 1.33 9.92 19.23
CA THR A 130 1.55 8.50 19.49
C THR A 130 0.52 7.90 20.46
N ILE A 131 0.44 6.58 20.51
CA ILE A 131 -0.38 5.84 21.50
C ILE A 131 -0.06 6.32 22.91
N THR A 132 1.23 6.52 23.21
CA THR A 132 1.70 6.99 24.52
C THR A 132 1.23 8.41 24.81
N ASP A 133 1.37 9.34 23.86
CA ASP A 133 0.92 10.73 24.02
C ASP A 133 -0.60 10.82 24.23
N ARG A 134 -1.36 9.95 23.55
CA ARG A 134 -2.82 9.87 23.65
C ARG A 134 -3.29 9.08 24.86
N LYS A 135 -2.38 8.44 25.60
CA LYS A 135 -2.68 7.52 26.72
C LYS A 135 -3.68 6.41 26.35
N LEU A 136 -3.54 5.89 25.13
CA LEU A 136 -4.35 4.78 24.66
C LEU A 136 -3.75 3.46 25.18
N PHE A 137 -4.61 2.47 25.42
CA PHE A 137 -4.21 1.13 25.91
C PHE A 137 -3.52 1.13 27.29
N ILE A 138 -3.49 2.28 27.97
CA ILE A 138 -2.87 2.43 29.30
C ILE A 138 -4.00 2.43 30.32
N THR A 139 -3.94 1.58 31.32
CA THR A 139 -4.80 1.65 32.49
C THR A 139 -4.40 2.85 33.35
N GLN A 140 -5.34 3.46 34.10
CA GLN A 140 -5.14 4.69 34.86
C GLN A 140 -4.00 4.60 35.91
N GLU A 141 -3.50 3.42 36.20
CA GLU A 141 -2.45 3.16 37.20
C GLU A 141 -1.04 2.97 36.58
N ALA A 142 -0.91 3.02 35.23
CA ALA A 142 0.41 2.92 34.60
C ALA A 142 1.20 4.24 34.81
N GLU A 143 1.94 4.32 35.90
CA GLU A 143 2.99 5.32 36.09
C GLU A 143 4.10 5.14 35.04
N GLU A 144 4.80 6.21 34.67
CA GLU A 144 6.02 6.12 33.85
C GLU A 144 7.03 5.22 34.58
N HIS A 145 7.03 3.95 34.25
CA HIS A 145 7.95 2.96 34.81
C HIS A 145 9.13 2.78 33.85
N THR A 146 10.34 2.95 34.37
CA THR A 146 11.57 2.68 33.64
C THR A 146 12.02 1.26 33.91
N TYR A 147 11.93 0.41 32.90
CA TYR A 147 12.32 -0.99 33.00
C TYR A 147 13.84 -1.17 32.94
N GLY A 148 14.39 -1.93 33.87
CA GLY A 148 15.80 -2.29 33.91
C GLY A 148 16.11 -3.47 32.97
N ALA A 149 17.40 -3.66 32.66
CA ALA A 149 17.84 -4.79 31.82
C ALA A 149 17.45 -6.17 32.39
N ALA A 150 17.39 -6.32 33.70
CA ALA A 150 16.98 -7.57 34.35
C ALA A 150 15.49 -7.87 34.12
N GLU A 151 14.62 -6.85 34.16
CA GLU A 151 13.19 -6.99 33.91
C GLU A 151 12.93 -7.31 32.44
N LEU A 152 13.67 -6.66 31.52
CA LEU A 152 13.58 -6.97 30.10
C LEU A 152 14.03 -8.41 29.81
N THR A 153 15.11 -8.87 30.45
CA THR A 153 15.56 -10.26 30.35
C THR A 153 14.48 -11.24 30.82
N LYS A 154 13.86 -10.96 31.97
CA LYS A 154 12.78 -11.80 32.48
C LYS A 154 11.58 -11.84 31.52
N LEU A 155 11.15 -10.69 31.00
CA LEU A 155 10.05 -10.61 30.03
C LEU A 155 10.38 -11.43 28.76
N ARG A 156 11.61 -11.29 28.23
CA ARG A 156 12.07 -12.07 27.08
C ARG A 156 11.96 -13.57 27.37
N ASP A 157 12.46 -14.00 28.54
CA ASP A 157 12.47 -15.42 28.91
C ASP A 157 11.04 -15.97 29.05
N GLU A 158 10.11 -15.20 29.62
CA GLU A 158 8.68 -15.53 29.68
C GLU A 158 8.03 -15.65 28.29
N VAL A 159 8.35 -14.73 27.39
CA VAL A 159 7.86 -14.76 25.99
C VAL A 159 8.38 -16.00 25.26
N VAL A 160 9.69 -16.31 25.40
CA VAL A 160 10.30 -17.50 24.80
C VAL A 160 9.71 -18.79 25.36
N GLU A 161 9.46 -18.86 26.67
CA GLU A 161 8.81 -20.03 27.30
C GLU A 161 7.41 -20.28 26.72
N LYS A 162 6.59 -19.23 26.62
CA LYS A 162 5.25 -19.30 26.02
C LYS A 162 5.30 -19.70 24.55
N ALA A 163 6.21 -19.11 23.76
CA ALA A 163 6.40 -19.48 22.36
C ALA A 163 6.77 -20.95 22.22
N ASN A 164 7.71 -21.45 23.03
CA ASN A 164 8.13 -22.84 23.02
C ASN A 164 7.00 -23.80 23.40
N ALA A 165 6.20 -23.45 24.41
CA ALA A 165 5.04 -24.25 24.84
C ALA A 165 4.00 -24.37 23.70
N LEU A 166 3.71 -23.28 22.99
CA LEU A 166 2.81 -23.28 21.86
C LEU A 166 3.38 -24.02 20.65
N ALA A 167 4.69 -23.88 20.38
CA ALA A 167 5.35 -24.57 19.28
C ALA A 167 5.18 -26.10 19.33
N LEU A 168 5.10 -26.68 20.55
CA LEU A 168 4.88 -28.11 20.78
C LEU A 168 3.44 -28.56 20.46
N LYS A 169 2.49 -27.64 20.47
CA LYS A 169 1.08 -27.92 20.19
C LYS A 169 0.71 -27.76 18.73
N MET A 170 1.55 -27.07 17.96
CA MET A 170 1.27 -26.82 16.53
C MET A 170 1.26 -28.12 15.73
N GLU A 171 0.23 -28.30 14.94
CA GLU A 171 0.12 -29.38 13.97
C GLU A 171 1.19 -29.22 12.88
N ARG A 172 1.79 -30.35 12.44
CA ARG A 172 2.86 -30.33 11.45
C ARG A 172 2.61 -31.37 10.37
N ASP A 173 2.98 -31.03 9.15
CA ASP A 173 2.99 -31.96 8.03
C ASP A 173 4.12 -33.03 8.15
N GLU A 174 4.15 -33.97 7.21
CA GLU A 174 5.18 -35.02 7.12
C GLU A 174 6.62 -34.46 7.01
N LYS A 175 6.78 -33.19 6.60
CA LYS A 175 8.08 -32.52 6.48
C LYS A 175 8.43 -31.65 7.70
N GLY A 176 7.53 -31.63 8.70
CA GLY A 176 7.71 -30.87 9.93
C GLY A 176 7.29 -29.38 9.83
N TYR A 177 6.71 -28.94 8.73
CA TYR A 177 6.14 -27.59 8.61
C TYR A 177 4.83 -27.47 9.36
N ILE A 178 4.63 -26.34 10.04
CA ILE A 178 3.36 -26.04 10.72
C ILE A 178 2.27 -25.85 9.65
N VAL A 179 1.14 -26.51 9.88
CA VAL A 179 -0.07 -26.43 9.05
C VAL A 179 -1.27 -26.04 9.90
N SER A 180 -2.29 -25.48 9.29
CA SER A 180 -3.56 -25.16 9.94
C SER A 180 -4.66 -25.07 8.89
N ASP A 181 -5.85 -25.56 9.22
CA ASP A 181 -7.06 -25.42 8.42
C ASP A 181 -7.85 -24.15 8.73
N LEU A 182 -7.32 -23.29 9.61
CA LEU A 182 -7.96 -22.06 10.05
C LEU A 182 -8.09 -21.05 8.88
N ASP A 183 -9.25 -20.40 8.76
CA ASP A 183 -9.40 -19.22 7.90
C ASP A 183 -8.72 -18.01 8.58
N ILE A 184 -7.38 -17.93 8.42
CA ILE A 184 -6.54 -16.94 9.09
C ILE A 184 -7.00 -15.51 8.78
N GLU A 185 -7.45 -15.24 7.55
CA GLU A 185 -7.92 -13.92 7.16
C GLU A 185 -9.20 -13.52 7.89
N GLU A 186 -10.15 -14.45 8.01
CA GLU A 186 -11.39 -14.19 8.73
C GLU A 186 -11.16 -14.11 10.24
N THR A 187 -10.32 -14.99 10.78
CA THR A 187 -9.96 -14.96 12.21
C THR A 187 -9.26 -13.64 12.55
N ALA A 188 -8.28 -13.19 11.76
CA ALA A 188 -7.61 -11.90 11.99
C ALA A 188 -8.61 -10.73 12.02
N ARG A 189 -9.62 -10.75 11.13
CA ARG A 189 -10.69 -9.76 11.11
C ARG A 189 -11.51 -9.80 12.41
N GLN A 190 -11.86 -11.00 12.86
CA GLN A 190 -12.64 -11.19 14.09
C GLN A 190 -11.86 -10.77 15.33
N GLU A 191 -10.59 -11.12 15.44
CA GLU A 191 -9.73 -10.72 16.54
C GLU A 191 -9.57 -9.19 16.62
N MET A 192 -9.41 -8.52 15.49
CA MET A 192 -9.38 -7.06 15.46
C MET A 192 -10.71 -6.43 15.84
N MET A 193 -11.85 -7.07 15.50
CA MET A 193 -13.18 -6.61 15.95
C MET A 193 -13.36 -6.80 17.46
N SER A 194 -12.96 -7.95 17.99
CA SER A 194 -13.01 -8.24 19.44
C SER A 194 -12.13 -7.27 20.24
N LEU A 195 -10.92 -6.96 19.71
CA LEU A 195 -10.06 -5.95 20.32
C LEU A 195 -10.72 -4.56 20.28
N GLY A 196 -11.50 -4.26 19.24
CA GLY A 196 -12.28 -3.03 19.11
C GLY A 196 -13.43 -2.89 20.13
N GLU A 197 -13.90 -3.97 20.73
CA GLU A 197 -14.88 -3.93 21.82
C GLU A 197 -14.25 -3.41 23.13
N MET A 198 -12.97 -3.74 23.36
CA MET A 198 -12.20 -3.26 24.51
C MET A 198 -11.63 -1.86 24.29
N TYR A 199 -11.22 -1.56 23.07
CA TYR A 199 -10.56 -0.31 22.70
C TYR A 199 -11.35 0.41 21.60
N PRO A 200 -12.18 1.41 21.95
CA PRO A 200 -13.07 2.09 20.99
C PRO A 200 -12.38 2.67 19.76
N GLN A 201 -11.09 3.00 19.86
CA GLN A 201 -10.28 3.51 18.74
C GLN A 201 -10.07 2.47 17.63
N LEU A 202 -10.21 1.19 17.96
CA LEU A 202 -10.11 0.05 17.04
C LEU A 202 -11.48 -0.47 16.59
N SER A 203 -12.56 0.14 17.04
CA SER A 203 -13.92 -0.31 16.70
C SER A 203 -14.28 -0.03 15.22
N GLY A 204 -15.38 -0.68 14.77
CA GLY A 204 -15.93 -0.48 13.43
C GLY A 204 -15.56 -1.56 12.42
N TYR A 205 -15.78 -1.28 11.14
CA TYR A 205 -15.61 -2.25 10.07
C TYR A 205 -14.15 -2.56 9.76
N TYR A 206 -13.87 -3.84 9.53
CA TYR A 206 -12.62 -4.35 8.98
C TYR A 206 -12.92 -5.15 7.70
N PRO A 207 -12.28 -4.82 6.55
CA PRO A 207 -12.34 -5.70 5.39
C PRO A 207 -11.53 -6.98 5.64
N LYS A 208 -11.90 -8.07 4.98
CA LYS A 208 -11.07 -9.29 5.00
C LYS A 208 -9.74 -9.02 4.31
N PRO A 209 -8.59 -9.35 4.92
CA PRO A 209 -7.27 -9.19 4.29
C PRO A 209 -7.17 -9.87 2.93
N LYS A 210 -6.39 -9.31 2.01
CA LYS A 210 -6.28 -9.77 0.63
C LYS A 210 -4.94 -10.44 0.34
N ARG A 211 -4.99 -11.57 -0.35
CA ARG A 211 -3.83 -12.29 -0.84
C ARG A 211 -3.21 -11.58 -2.04
N LEU A 212 -1.91 -11.33 -2.01
CA LEU A 212 -1.18 -10.74 -3.13
C LEU A 212 -0.83 -11.82 -4.16
N LYS A 213 -1.13 -11.56 -5.43
CA LYS A 213 -0.69 -12.40 -6.55
C LYS A 213 0.81 -12.27 -6.82
N THR A 214 1.35 -11.08 -6.56
CA THR A 214 2.79 -10.76 -6.71
C THR A 214 3.61 -11.09 -5.47
N SER A 215 3.16 -12.00 -4.61
CA SER A 215 3.85 -12.39 -3.36
C SER A 215 5.33 -12.71 -3.55
N ALA A 216 5.72 -13.36 -4.67
CA ALA A 216 7.13 -13.65 -4.97
C ALA A 216 7.99 -12.38 -5.11
N PHE A 217 7.44 -11.31 -5.70
CA PHE A 217 8.12 -10.02 -5.79
C PHE A 217 8.28 -9.37 -4.41
N PHE A 218 7.22 -9.39 -3.59
CA PHE A 218 7.25 -8.84 -2.24
C PHE A 218 8.20 -9.61 -1.31
N SER A 219 8.28 -10.94 -1.46
CA SER A 219 9.25 -11.77 -0.72
C SER A 219 10.71 -11.37 -1.01
N GLN A 220 11.04 -10.99 -2.25
CA GLN A 220 12.37 -10.49 -2.60
C GLN A 220 12.69 -9.14 -1.95
N GLN A 221 11.67 -8.38 -1.55
CA GLN A 221 11.79 -7.09 -0.87
C GLN A 221 11.65 -7.22 0.66
N TYR A 222 11.51 -8.44 1.18
CA TYR A 222 11.25 -8.72 2.60
C TYR A 222 9.96 -8.05 3.14
N ILE A 223 8.97 -7.83 2.26
CA ILE A 223 7.69 -7.22 2.63
C ILE A 223 6.69 -8.34 2.92
N MET A 224 6.18 -8.37 4.14
CA MET A 224 5.21 -9.36 4.59
C MET A 224 3.76 -8.97 4.27
N GLY A 225 3.45 -7.69 4.35
CA GLY A 225 2.14 -7.13 4.02
C GLY A 225 2.24 -5.66 3.71
N TYR A 226 1.13 -5.05 3.33
CA TYR A 226 0.99 -3.60 3.26
C TYR A 226 -0.47 -3.15 3.29
N TYR A 227 -0.71 -2.09 4.01
CA TYR A 227 -1.91 -1.29 3.90
C TYR A 227 -1.89 -0.47 2.61
N PHE A 228 -2.98 -0.50 1.84
CA PHE A 228 -3.06 0.26 0.59
C PHE A 228 -4.06 1.42 0.71
N PRO A 229 -3.58 2.67 0.84
CA PRO A 229 -4.41 3.84 1.16
C PRO A 229 -5.40 4.24 0.06
N PHE A 230 -5.22 3.71 -1.16
CA PHE A 230 -6.09 4.01 -2.31
C PHE A 230 -7.30 3.08 -2.41
N SER A 231 -7.22 1.88 -1.83
CA SER A 231 -8.32 0.92 -1.83
C SER A 231 -8.83 0.60 -0.42
N MET A 232 -8.20 1.14 0.63
CA MET A 232 -8.50 0.82 2.03
C MET A 232 -8.47 -0.67 2.28
N GLU A 233 -7.45 -1.34 1.80
CA GLU A 233 -7.26 -2.79 1.94
C GLU A 233 -6.00 -3.10 2.75
N ALA A 234 -6.10 -4.12 3.60
CA ALA A 234 -4.96 -4.82 4.16
C ALA A 234 -4.58 -5.96 3.20
N ASN A 235 -3.34 -5.98 2.75
CA ASN A 235 -2.83 -6.96 1.81
C ASN A 235 -1.65 -7.69 2.40
N TYR A 236 -1.50 -8.98 2.09
CA TYR A 236 -0.39 -9.76 2.61
C TYR A 236 0.26 -10.68 1.58
N ASN A 237 1.52 -10.94 1.81
CA ASN A 237 2.35 -11.85 1.05
C ASN A 237 2.04 -13.31 1.46
N THR A 238 1.52 -14.10 0.54
CA THR A 238 1.14 -15.50 0.81
C THR A 238 2.33 -16.45 0.92
N MET A 239 3.55 -15.98 0.63
CA MET A 239 4.78 -16.79 0.72
C MET A 239 5.47 -16.67 2.08
N ILE A 240 4.96 -15.87 3.00
CA ILE A 240 5.45 -15.87 4.38
C ILE A 240 5.01 -17.13 5.11
N TYR A 241 5.77 -17.53 6.11
CA TYR A 241 5.41 -18.71 6.93
C TYR A 241 4.04 -18.50 7.56
N ILE A 242 3.28 -19.60 7.67
CA ILE A 242 1.93 -19.57 8.26
C ILE A 242 1.94 -18.96 9.67
N THR A 243 3.00 -19.17 10.41
CA THR A 243 3.20 -18.63 11.76
C THR A 243 3.36 -17.12 11.81
N ASN A 244 3.72 -16.48 10.70
CA ASN A 244 3.84 -15.01 10.63
C ASN A 244 2.55 -14.35 10.14
N GLN A 245 1.65 -15.12 9.50
CA GLN A 245 0.45 -14.54 8.88
C GLN A 245 -0.46 -13.86 9.90
N PRO A 246 -0.84 -14.47 11.06
CA PRO A 246 -1.77 -13.83 12.00
C PRO A 246 -1.33 -12.44 12.44
N ALA A 247 -0.11 -12.32 12.98
CA ALA A 247 0.41 -11.04 13.45
C ALA A 247 0.53 -10.02 12.31
N THR A 248 1.00 -10.45 11.11
CA THR A 248 1.06 -9.58 9.93
C THR A 248 -0.33 -9.08 9.53
N LEU A 249 -1.35 -9.94 9.51
CA LEU A 249 -2.69 -9.54 9.09
C LEU A 249 -3.31 -8.55 10.08
N CYS A 250 -3.17 -8.79 11.39
CA CYS A 250 -3.66 -7.87 12.42
C CYS A 250 -2.91 -6.52 12.39
N HIS A 251 -1.61 -6.54 12.12
CA HIS A 251 -0.79 -5.35 11.88
C HIS A 251 -1.36 -4.52 10.71
N GLU A 252 -1.53 -5.13 9.54
CA GLU A 252 -2.07 -4.44 8.36
C GLU A 252 -3.50 -3.91 8.57
N LEU A 253 -4.31 -4.64 9.34
CA LEU A 253 -5.65 -4.20 9.71
C LEU A 253 -5.64 -3.01 10.68
N SER A 254 -4.59 -2.85 11.51
CA SER A 254 -4.45 -1.71 12.41
C SER A 254 -4.27 -0.39 11.67
N HIS A 255 -3.58 -0.39 10.54
CA HIS A 255 -3.45 0.76 9.67
C HIS A 255 -4.79 1.30 9.17
N LEU A 256 -5.81 0.43 9.01
CA LEU A 256 -7.17 0.83 8.65
C LEU A 256 -7.92 1.56 9.79
N LYS A 257 -7.31 1.66 10.96
CA LYS A 257 -7.81 2.49 12.08
C LYS A 257 -6.97 3.75 12.30
N GLY A 258 -6.04 4.01 11.37
CA GLY A 258 -5.20 5.21 11.39
C GLY A 258 -3.94 5.10 12.25
N PHE A 259 -3.60 3.91 12.74
CA PHE A 259 -2.33 3.63 13.40
C PHE A 259 -1.28 3.35 12.32
N ILE A 260 -0.61 4.40 11.84
CA ILE A 260 0.32 4.30 10.70
C ILE A 260 1.77 4.04 11.13
N LEU A 261 2.11 4.29 12.40
CA LEU A 261 3.44 4.01 12.92
C LEU A 261 3.60 2.49 13.07
N GLU A 262 4.71 1.98 12.56
CA GLU A 262 4.98 0.54 12.49
C GLU A 262 5.06 -0.13 13.87
N ASP A 263 5.66 0.55 14.85
CA ASP A 263 5.73 0.10 16.23
C ASP A 263 4.34 0.03 16.89
N GLU A 264 3.47 1.01 16.62
CA GLU A 264 2.07 1.00 17.08
C GLU A 264 1.27 -0.12 16.42
N ALA A 265 1.44 -0.32 15.11
CA ALA A 265 0.77 -1.37 14.36
C ALA A 265 1.25 -2.77 14.81
N ASN A 266 2.55 -2.95 15.06
CA ASN A 266 3.11 -4.17 15.63
C ASN A 266 2.53 -4.45 17.01
N PHE A 267 2.42 -3.44 17.88
CA PHE A 267 1.85 -3.58 19.22
C PHE A 267 0.36 -3.97 19.17
N ILE A 268 -0.42 -3.35 18.29
CA ILE A 268 -1.85 -3.68 18.12
C ILE A 268 -2.01 -5.09 17.54
N GLY A 269 -1.19 -5.46 16.56
CA GLY A 269 -1.16 -6.81 15.99
C GLY A 269 -0.84 -7.87 17.04
N TYR A 270 0.15 -7.59 17.90
CA TYR A 270 0.48 -8.43 19.04
C TYR A 270 -0.70 -8.57 20.01
N LEU A 271 -1.34 -7.46 20.41
CA LEU A 271 -2.48 -7.48 21.33
C LEU A 271 -3.65 -8.30 20.79
N ALA A 272 -4.00 -8.13 19.52
CA ALA A 272 -5.06 -8.88 18.87
C ALA A 272 -4.75 -10.39 18.87
N CYS A 273 -3.53 -10.76 18.53
CA CYS A 273 -3.15 -12.16 18.42
C CYS A 273 -2.94 -12.84 19.78
N VAL A 274 -2.36 -12.15 20.78
CA VAL A 274 -2.12 -12.76 22.08
C VAL A 274 -3.42 -12.97 22.88
N GLY A 275 -4.45 -12.16 22.60
CA GLY A 275 -5.78 -12.28 23.20
C GLY A 275 -6.69 -13.30 22.53
N SER A 276 -6.28 -13.87 21.40
CA SER A 276 -7.06 -14.87 20.64
C SER A 276 -7.18 -16.18 21.40
N GLU A 277 -8.27 -16.91 21.17
CA GLU A 277 -8.43 -18.31 21.62
C GLU A 277 -7.64 -19.29 20.73
N GLU A 278 -7.23 -18.86 19.53
CA GLU A 278 -6.52 -19.68 18.54
C GLU A 278 -5.02 -19.78 18.83
N GLU A 279 -4.51 -20.97 19.11
CA GLU A 279 -3.11 -21.18 19.45
C GLU A 279 -2.13 -20.71 18.38
N LEU A 280 -2.49 -20.79 17.10
CA LEU A 280 -1.68 -20.26 15.99
C LEU A 280 -1.52 -18.73 16.08
N PHE A 281 -2.58 -18.02 16.48
CA PHE A 281 -2.54 -16.57 16.68
C PHE A 281 -1.66 -16.20 17.87
N GLN A 282 -1.85 -16.88 19.00
CA GLN A 282 -0.99 -16.68 20.19
C GLN A 282 0.46 -16.94 19.88
N TYR A 283 0.76 -18.03 19.15
CA TYR A 283 2.13 -18.37 18.74
C TYR A 283 2.73 -17.30 17.83
N SER A 284 1.95 -16.83 16.83
CA SER A 284 2.36 -15.74 15.95
C SER A 284 2.66 -14.45 16.72
N ALA A 285 1.85 -14.13 17.74
CA ALA A 285 2.07 -12.96 18.59
C ALA A 285 3.43 -13.03 19.30
N TYR A 286 3.74 -14.16 19.97
CA TYR A 286 5.01 -14.29 20.67
C TYR A 286 6.20 -14.30 19.70
N LEU A 287 6.07 -14.90 18.52
CA LEU A 287 7.13 -14.83 17.51
C LEU A 287 7.39 -13.41 17.00
N SER A 288 6.34 -12.59 16.85
CA SER A 288 6.47 -11.23 16.32
C SER A 288 7.27 -10.28 17.22
N VAL A 289 7.40 -10.60 18.52
CA VAL A 289 8.13 -9.77 19.50
C VAL A 289 9.49 -10.32 19.90
N ILE A 290 9.87 -11.51 19.39
CA ILE A 290 11.18 -12.12 19.62
C ILE A 290 12.17 -11.73 18.49
N ALA A 291 11.66 -11.39 17.31
CA ALA A 291 12.45 -11.17 16.09
C ALA A 291 13.28 -9.87 16.10
#